data_75388df8e467b180eaead8cafe803396
#
_entry.id   75388df8e467b180eaead8cafe803396
#
_cell.length_a   1.000
_cell.length_b   1.000
_cell.length_c   1.000
_cell.angle_alpha   90.00
_cell.angle_beta   90.00
_cell.angle_gamma   90.00
#
_symmetry.space_group_name_H-M   'P 1'
#
loop_
_entity.id
_entity.type
_entity.pdbx_description
1 polymer ?
#
loop_
_entity_poly.entity_id
_entity_poly.type
_entity_poly.pdbx_seq_one_letter_code
_entity_poly.pdbx_strand_id
1 'polypeptide(L)'
;MIARIASDEVLNKCKPIQGWMYDDELLWLYEQARKASLIVEVGVWQGRSTTAMCLGTTGIVYAVDHWQGSPEELANAHSIMQTGTGRSEVMTKAMQNLMEMIDQGKCVPLIMSSERAADFLRPILADRGGADMIFLDGAHDTDSFRSDLLKWKELISPIGLLCGHDRHWPGVSEVLAEVLPDTQKGPGSIWFYDGGIQ
;
A
#
# COMPACT_ATOMS: atom_id res chain seq x y z
N MET A 1 11.63 -2.55 20.22
CA MET A 1 10.88 -1.28 19.94
C MET A 1 11.84 -0.33 19.24
N ILE A 2 11.58 0.05 17.97
CA ILE A 2 12.36 1.10 17.30
C ILE A 2 12.05 2.42 18.03
N ALA A 3 13.08 3.25 18.24
CA ALA A 3 12.88 4.60 18.72
C ALA A 3 11.97 5.38 17.75
N ARG A 4 11.02 6.12 18.26
CA ARG A 4 10.15 6.98 17.45
C ARG A 4 11.00 8.06 16.82
N ILE A 5 11.04 8.12 15.49
CA ILE A 5 11.67 9.24 14.80
C ILE A 5 10.72 10.45 14.76
N ALA A 6 11.26 11.64 14.68
CA ALA A 6 10.45 12.85 14.64
C ALA A 6 9.60 12.92 13.37
N SER A 7 8.40 13.48 13.45
CA SER A 7 7.48 13.63 12.30
C SER A 7 8.15 14.33 11.11
N ASP A 8 8.93 15.38 11.38
CA ASP A 8 9.68 16.11 10.34
C ASP A 8 10.70 15.21 9.63
N GLU A 9 11.33 14.28 10.33
CA GLU A 9 12.29 13.34 9.74
C GLU A 9 11.59 12.35 8.80
N VAL A 10 10.41 11.84 9.20
CA VAL A 10 9.57 10.99 8.33
C VAL A 10 9.20 11.75 7.05
N LEU A 11 8.68 12.97 7.21
CA LEU A 11 8.26 13.79 6.09
C LEU A 11 9.43 14.18 5.18
N ASN A 12 10.60 14.50 5.73
CA ASN A 12 11.80 14.83 4.95
C ASN A 12 12.26 13.65 4.07
N LYS A 13 12.02 12.40 4.48
CA LYS A 13 12.33 11.22 3.66
C LYS A 13 11.24 10.92 2.62
N CYS A 14 9.96 11.16 2.93
CA CYS A 14 8.84 10.83 2.05
C CYS A 14 8.53 11.91 1.01
N LYS A 15 8.55 13.20 1.38
CA LYS A 15 8.13 14.31 0.49
C LYS A 15 8.90 14.47 -0.81
N PRO A 16 10.22 14.20 -0.88
CA PRO A 16 10.94 14.24 -2.14
C PRO A 16 10.48 13.19 -3.16
N ILE A 17 9.81 12.12 -2.71
CA ILE A 17 9.30 11.06 -3.57
C ILE A 17 7.96 11.52 -4.16
N GLN A 18 7.82 11.45 -5.48
CA GLN A 18 6.59 11.81 -6.15
C GLN A 18 5.43 10.88 -5.74
N GLY A 19 4.28 11.46 -5.44
CA GLY A 19 3.05 10.74 -5.06
C GLY A 19 1.98 11.73 -4.56
N TRP A 20 0.78 11.23 -4.31
CA TRP A 20 -0.40 12.08 -4.04
C TRP A 20 -0.79 12.16 -2.57
N MET A 21 -0.12 11.41 -1.68
CA MET A 21 -0.43 11.42 -0.25
C MET A 21 0.01 12.72 0.43
N TYR A 22 -0.85 13.24 1.30
CA TYR A 22 -0.58 14.39 2.15
C TYR A 22 0.26 14.02 3.38
N ASP A 23 0.79 15.04 4.07
CA ASP A 23 1.68 14.87 5.21
C ASP A 23 1.04 14.07 6.36
N ASP A 24 -0.23 14.34 6.66
CA ASP A 24 -0.99 13.68 7.72
C ASP A 24 -1.30 12.21 7.40
N GLU A 25 -1.51 11.88 6.14
CA GLU A 25 -1.67 10.50 5.65
C GLU A 25 -0.37 9.70 5.81
N LEU A 26 0.77 10.27 5.40
CA LEU A 26 2.09 9.66 5.55
C LEU A 26 2.46 9.42 7.01
N LEU A 27 2.19 10.39 7.88
CA LEU A 27 2.42 10.26 9.31
C LEU A 27 1.49 9.21 9.94
N TRP A 28 0.25 9.12 9.47
CA TRP A 28 -0.68 8.08 9.91
C TRP A 28 -0.19 6.69 9.52
N LEU A 29 0.23 6.49 8.28
CA LEU A 29 0.81 5.21 7.81
C LEU A 29 2.05 4.83 8.63
N TYR A 30 2.96 5.78 8.88
CA TYR A 30 4.11 5.57 9.74
C TYR A 30 3.70 5.09 11.14
N GLU A 31 2.72 5.76 11.79
CA GLU A 31 2.28 5.38 13.13
C GLU A 31 1.56 4.02 13.17
N GLN A 32 0.79 3.65 12.13
CA GLN A 32 0.19 2.32 12.05
C GLN A 32 1.28 1.24 11.82
N ALA A 33 2.22 1.50 10.91
CA ALA A 33 3.32 0.59 10.62
C ALA A 33 4.19 0.29 11.86
N ARG A 34 4.28 1.21 12.82
CA ARG A 34 4.99 0.98 14.11
C ARG A 34 4.38 -0.13 14.96
N LYS A 35 3.13 -0.49 14.72
CA LYS A 35 2.40 -1.54 15.43
C LYS A 35 2.45 -2.88 14.69
N ALA A 36 2.98 -2.89 13.46
CA ALA A 36 3.00 -4.00 12.54
C ALA A 36 4.42 -4.48 12.26
N SER A 37 4.61 -5.78 12.13
CA SER A 37 5.88 -6.42 11.74
C SER A 37 5.82 -7.08 10.35
N LEU A 38 4.61 -7.31 9.85
CA LEU A 38 4.36 -7.91 8.55
C LEU A 38 3.31 -7.07 7.80
N ILE A 39 3.79 -6.27 6.86
CA ILE A 39 2.97 -5.31 6.10
C ILE A 39 2.95 -5.72 4.64
N VAL A 40 1.79 -5.58 4.00
CA VAL A 40 1.65 -5.66 2.55
C VAL A 40 1.10 -4.34 2.03
N GLU A 41 1.73 -3.80 1.01
CA GLU A 41 1.24 -2.66 0.23
C GLU A 41 0.92 -3.13 -1.19
N VAL A 42 -0.25 -2.75 -1.71
CA VAL A 42 -0.66 -2.95 -3.10
C VAL A 42 -0.81 -1.60 -3.77
N GLY A 43 0.00 -1.35 -4.81
CA GLY A 43 0.15 -0.03 -5.41
C GLY A 43 1.29 0.75 -4.75
N VAL A 44 2.46 0.72 -5.37
CA VAL A 44 3.71 1.31 -4.84
C VAL A 44 4.03 2.63 -5.50
N TRP A 45 3.71 2.75 -6.80
CA TRP A 45 4.11 3.89 -7.62
C TRP A 45 5.61 4.15 -7.53
N GLN A 46 6.04 5.27 -6.95
CA GLN A 46 7.45 5.59 -6.72
C GLN A 46 7.93 5.31 -5.29
N GLY A 47 7.08 4.72 -4.41
CA GLY A 47 7.46 4.26 -3.09
C GLY A 47 7.33 5.28 -1.95
N ARG A 48 6.47 6.32 -2.11
CA ARG A 48 6.29 7.37 -1.09
C ARG A 48 5.64 6.83 0.19
N SER A 49 4.53 6.13 0.08
CA SER A 49 3.83 5.44 1.16
C SER A 49 4.65 4.28 1.73
N THR A 50 5.27 3.50 0.84
CA THR A 50 6.19 2.40 1.21
C THR A 50 7.29 2.90 2.14
N THR A 51 7.90 4.06 1.82
CA THR A 51 8.96 4.67 2.65
C THR A 51 8.44 5.00 4.05
N ALA A 52 7.24 5.60 4.16
CA ALA A 52 6.64 5.90 5.46
C ALA A 52 6.43 4.64 6.31
N MET A 53 5.90 3.56 5.70
CA MET A 53 5.69 2.29 6.39
C MET A 53 7.00 1.60 6.76
N CYS A 54 8.01 1.60 5.90
CA CYS A 54 9.34 1.04 6.20
C CYS A 54 10.06 1.77 7.34
N LEU A 55 9.88 3.08 7.44
CA LEU A 55 10.42 3.88 8.57
C LEU A 55 9.71 3.53 9.89
N GLY A 56 8.42 3.17 9.83
CA GLY A 56 7.62 2.83 11.01
C GLY A 56 7.88 1.41 11.52
N THR A 57 7.91 0.43 10.64
CA THR A 57 7.96 -0.98 11.05
C THR A 57 9.34 -1.45 11.54
N THR A 58 9.33 -2.43 12.45
CA THR A 58 10.52 -3.24 12.80
C THR A 58 10.67 -4.47 11.93
N GLY A 59 9.68 -4.76 11.10
CA GLY A 59 9.61 -5.96 10.27
C GLY A 59 9.78 -5.68 8.78
N ILE A 60 8.92 -6.25 7.98
CA ILE A 60 9.01 -6.28 6.52
C ILE A 60 7.76 -5.64 5.90
N VAL A 61 7.96 -4.85 4.84
CA VAL A 61 6.93 -4.38 3.92
C VAL A 61 7.10 -5.14 2.60
N TYR A 62 6.12 -5.94 2.22
CA TYR A 62 6.00 -6.48 0.86
C TYR A 62 5.32 -5.44 -0.01
N ALA A 63 6.09 -4.84 -0.92
CA ALA A 63 5.67 -3.75 -1.79
C ALA A 63 5.27 -4.31 -3.17
N VAL A 64 3.97 -4.46 -3.39
CA VAL A 64 3.40 -5.13 -4.59
C VAL A 64 3.02 -4.10 -5.63
N ASP A 65 3.64 -4.17 -6.80
CA ASP A 65 3.25 -3.40 -7.97
C ASP A 65 3.75 -4.12 -9.24
N HIS A 66 2.99 -4.06 -10.32
CA HIS A 66 3.43 -4.58 -11.61
C HIS A 66 4.02 -3.49 -12.52
N TRP A 67 3.88 -2.21 -12.15
CA TRP A 67 4.31 -1.03 -12.92
C TRP A 67 3.87 -1.04 -14.40
N GLN A 68 2.70 -1.61 -14.71
CA GLN A 68 2.13 -1.56 -16.07
C GLN A 68 1.04 -0.50 -16.23
N GLY A 69 0.68 0.17 -15.14
CA GLY A 69 -0.40 1.15 -15.05
C GLY A 69 -1.76 0.54 -14.73
N SER A 70 -2.58 1.28 -13.99
CA SER A 70 -3.97 0.95 -13.73
C SER A 70 -4.84 1.24 -14.97
N PRO A 71 -6.06 0.69 -15.06
CA PRO A 71 -6.98 1.00 -16.17
C PRO A 71 -7.20 2.50 -16.36
N GLU A 72 -7.31 3.28 -15.27
CA GLU A 72 -7.51 4.73 -15.31
C GLU A 72 -6.26 5.45 -15.84
N GLU A 73 -5.07 5.04 -15.42
CA GLU A 73 -3.81 5.61 -15.93
C GLU A 73 -3.63 5.32 -17.41
N LEU A 74 -3.98 4.10 -17.85
CA LEU A 74 -3.92 3.72 -19.25
C LEU A 74 -5.00 4.40 -20.11
N ALA A 75 -6.12 4.79 -19.52
CA ALA A 75 -7.15 5.57 -20.19
C ALA A 75 -6.80 7.06 -20.28
N ASN A 76 -5.93 7.57 -19.42
CA ASN A 76 -5.50 8.97 -19.40
C ASN A 76 -4.38 9.21 -20.42
N ALA A 77 -4.69 9.89 -21.54
CA ALA A 77 -3.74 10.17 -22.61
C ALA A 77 -2.49 10.97 -22.19
N HIS A 78 -2.52 11.62 -21.02
CA HIS A 78 -1.41 12.38 -20.47
C HIS A 78 -0.63 11.62 -19.41
N SER A 79 -1.00 10.38 -19.10
CA SER A 79 -0.28 9.56 -18.12
C SER A 79 1.07 9.10 -18.67
N ILE A 80 2.10 9.21 -17.84
CA ILE A 80 3.43 8.65 -18.12
C ILE A 80 3.35 7.12 -18.33
N MET A 81 2.36 6.46 -17.75
CA MET A 81 2.14 5.01 -17.85
C MET A 81 1.67 4.54 -19.23
N GLN A 82 1.30 5.46 -20.12
CA GLN A 82 0.95 5.15 -21.52
C GLN A 82 2.11 4.55 -22.32
N THR A 83 3.34 4.81 -21.96
CA THR A 83 4.52 4.36 -22.70
C THR A 83 5.34 3.35 -21.92
N GLY A 84 6.00 2.42 -22.61
CA GLY A 84 6.92 1.47 -21.98
C GLY A 84 8.11 2.18 -21.30
N THR A 85 8.59 3.29 -21.89
CA THR A 85 9.65 4.12 -21.29
C THR A 85 9.18 4.74 -19.99
N GLY A 86 7.97 5.33 -19.96
CA GLY A 86 7.43 5.94 -18.75
C GLY A 86 7.21 4.92 -17.63
N ARG A 87 6.66 3.74 -17.96
CA ARG A 87 6.51 2.63 -16.99
C ARG A 87 7.86 2.22 -16.39
N SER A 88 8.88 2.04 -17.23
CA SER A 88 10.24 1.70 -16.79
C SER A 88 10.86 2.80 -15.94
N GLU A 89 10.59 4.07 -16.25
CA GLU A 89 11.06 5.21 -15.45
C GLU A 89 10.45 5.23 -14.06
N VAL A 90 9.12 5.04 -13.94
CA VAL A 90 8.44 5.00 -12.65
C VAL A 90 8.97 3.85 -11.78
N MET A 91 9.08 2.64 -12.34
CA MET A 91 9.65 1.49 -11.64
C MET A 91 11.09 1.74 -11.20
N THR A 92 11.93 2.31 -12.08
CA THR A 92 13.33 2.61 -11.74
C THR A 92 13.43 3.60 -10.59
N LYS A 93 12.60 4.65 -10.59
CA LYS A 93 12.54 5.62 -9.48
C LYS A 93 12.06 4.96 -8.19
N ALA A 94 11.07 4.08 -8.25
CA ALA A 94 10.63 3.31 -7.08
C ALA A 94 11.80 2.52 -6.47
N MET A 95 12.53 1.76 -7.28
CA MET A 95 13.68 0.98 -6.80
C MET A 95 14.78 1.88 -6.22
N GLN A 96 15.07 3.03 -6.85
CA GLN A 96 16.04 3.99 -6.34
C GLN A 96 15.63 4.58 -4.98
N ASN A 97 14.37 4.99 -4.84
CA ASN A 97 13.83 5.56 -3.62
C ASN A 97 13.80 4.55 -2.46
N LEU A 98 13.55 3.29 -2.76
CA LEU A 98 13.42 2.21 -1.78
C LEU A 98 14.75 1.47 -1.51
N MET A 99 15.84 1.80 -2.20
CA MET A 99 17.11 1.07 -2.14
C MET A 99 17.61 0.92 -0.69
N GLU A 100 17.61 2.00 0.08
CA GLU A 100 18.03 1.96 1.49
C GLU A 100 17.20 0.96 2.31
N MET A 101 15.89 0.90 2.09
CA MET A 101 14.98 0.00 2.81
C MET A 101 15.13 -1.45 2.35
N ILE A 102 15.43 -1.66 1.08
CA ILE A 102 15.72 -2.99 0.50
C ILE A 102 17.02 -3.53 1.07
N ASP A 103 18.09 -2.74 1.09
CA ASP A 103 19.40 -3.11 1.63
C ASP A 103 19.33 -3.43 3.14
N GLN A 104 18.45 -2.76 3.87
CA GLN A 104 18.18 -3.03 5.28
C GLN A 104 17.27 -4.26 5.50
N GLY A 105 16.76 -4.90 4.45
CA GLY A 105 15.82 -6.01 4.53
C GLY A 105 14.41 -5.62 5.03
N LYS A 106 14.07 -4.34 5.01
CA LYS A 106 12.76 -3.82 5.44
C LYS A 106 11.73 -3.75 4.32
N CYS A 107 12.16 -3.72 3.07
CA CYS A 107 11.31 -3.69 1.90
C CYS A 107 11.62 -4.85 0.97
N VAL A 108 10.59 -5.57 0.55
CA VAL A 108 10.68 -6.63 -0.45
C VAL A 108 9.76 -6.28 -1.62
N PRO A 109 10.29 -5.70 -2.71
CA PRO A 109 9.50 -5.42 -3.89
C PRO A 109 9.03 -6.71 -4.58
N LEU A 110 7.74 -6.79 -4.89
CA LEU A 110 7.12 -7.88 -5.63
C LEU A 110 6.60 -7.34 -6.98
N ILE A 111 7.38 -7.57 -8.05
CA ILE A 111 7.08 -7.08 -9.40
C ILE A 111 6.07 -8.03 -10.06
N MET A 112 4.81 -7.94 -9.64
CA MET A 112 3.73 -8.78 -10.12
C MET A 112 2.36 -8.14 -9.88
N SER A 113 1.31 -8.69 -10.50
CA SER A 113 -0.05 -8.23 -10.23
C SER A 113 -0.47 -8.53 -8.79
N SER A 114 -1.37 -7.72 -8.25
CA SER A 114 -1.97 -7.89 -6.93
C SER A 114 -2.49 -9.31 -6.69
N GLU A 115 -3.23 -9.87 -7.66
CA GLU A 115 -3.76 -11.22 -7.60
C GLU A 115 -2.66 -12.28 -7.42
N ARG A 116 -1.59 -12.22 -8.24
CA ARG A 116 -0.47 -13.15 -8.15
C ARG A 116 0.31 -13.00 -6.84
N ALA A 117 0.43 -11.77 -6.36
CA ALA A 117 1.09 -11.48 -5.09
C ALA A 117 0.30 -12.06 -3.91
N ALA A 118 -1.03 -11.94 -3.91
CA ALA A 118 -1.87 -12.55 -2.89
C ALA A 118 -1.69 -14.07 -2.84
N ASP A 119 -1.69 -14.74 -4.01
CA ASP A 119 -1.48 -16.19 -4.08
C ASP A 119 -0.05 -16.59 -3.63
N PHE A 120 0.95 -15.81 -4.03
CA PHE A 120 2.35 -16.02 -3.64
C PHE A 120 2.58 -15.83 -2.13
N LEU A 121 1.98 -14.80 -1.54
CA LEU A 121 2.13 -14.50 -0.12
C LEU A 121 1.23 -15.35 0.79
N ARG A 122 0.16 -15.95 0.29
CA ARG A 122 -0.80 -16.74 1.08
C ARG A 122 -0.13 -17.74 2.02
N PRO A 123 0.79 -18.63 1.60
CA PRO A 123 1.45 -19.55 2.52
C PRO A 123 2.33 -18.84 3.56
N ILE A 124 3.01 -17.76 3.19
CA ILE A 124 3.87 -16.98 4.08
C ILE A 124 3.03 -16.29 5.17
N LEU A 125 1.89 -15.71 4.78
CA LEU A 125 0.98 -15.04 5.68
C LEU A 125 0.25 -16.03 6.59
N ALA A 126 -0.17 -17.20 6.04
CA ALA A 126 -0.84 -18.23 6.81
C ALA A 126 0.03 -18.76 7.96
N ASP A 127 1.32 -18.97 7.75
CA ASP A 127 2.27 -19.40 8.78
C ASP A 127 2.40 -18.40 9.95
N ARG A 128 1.99 -17.14 9.73
CA ARG A 128 2.01 -16.06 10.72
C ARG A 128 0.63 -15.67 11.25
N GLY A 129 -0.43 -16.33 10.79
CA GLY A 129 -1.80 -16.01 11.15
C GLY A 129 -2.38 -14.79 10.45
N GLY A 130 -1.78 -14.39 9.32
CA GLY A 130 -2.14 -13.24 8.50
C GLY A 130 -1.14 -12.08 8.55
N ALA A 131 -1.34 -11.06 7.73
CA ALA A 131 -0.58 -9.81 7.78
C ALA A 131 -1.05 -8.94 8.96
N ASP A 132 -0.12 -8.22 9.58
CA ASP A 132 -0.47 -7.25 10.64
C ASP A 132 -1.12 -5.98 10.05
N MET A 133 -0.73 -5.62 8.82
CA MET A 133 -1.29 -4.48 8.10
C MET A 133 -1.30 -4.78 6.59
N ILE A 134 -2.42 -4.46 5.93
CA ILE A 134 -2.53 -4.45 4.48
C ILE A 134 -3.02 -3.07 4.05
N PHE A 135 -2.30 -2.44 3.12
CA PHE A 135 -2.62 -1.13 2.55
C PHE A 135 -2.90 -1.26 1.06
N LEU A 136 -4.13 -0.92 0.63
CA LEU A 136 -4.60 -1.00 -0.75
C LEU A 136 -4.63 0.39 -1.38
N ASP A 137 -3.75 0.65 -2.34
CA ASP A 137 -3.60 1.92 -3.07
C ASP A 137 -3.28 1.66 -4.57
N GLY A 138 -3.93 0.64 -5.13
CA GLY A 138 -3.73 0.22 -6.53
C GLY A 138 -4.72 0.86 -7.48
N ALA A 139 -5.49 0.06 -8.24
CA ALA A 139 -6.52 0.55 -9.14
C ALA A 139 -7.79 1.01 -8.39
N HIS A 140 -8.48 2.02 -8.95
CA HIS A 140 -9.64 2.67 -8.31
C HIS A 140 -10.96 2.37 -9.03
N ASP A 141 -10.93 1.63 -10.15
CA ASP A 141 -12.15 1.14 -10.78
C ASP A 141 -12.82 0.05 -9.93
N THR A 142 -14.14 -0.05 -10.03
CA THR A 142 -14.97 -0.93 -9.20
C THR A 142 -14.52 -2.40 -9.25
N ASP A 143 -14.21 -2.91 -10.44
CA ASP A 143 -13.90 -4.33 -10.62
C ASP A 143 -12.52 -4.70 -10.07
N SER A 144 -11.50 -3.88 -10.36
CA SER A 144 -10.13 -4.10 -9.89
C SER A 144 -10.04 -3.95 -8.37
N PHE A 145 -10.62 -2.88 -7.82
CA PHE A 145 -10.62 -2.66 -6.36
C PHE A 145 -11.40 -3.74 -5.61
N ARG A 146 -12.55 -4.18 -6.16
CA ARG A 146 -13.33 -5.30 -5.60
C ARG A 146 -12.51 -6.59 -5.54
N SER A 147 -11.81 -6.91 -6.63
CA SER A 147 -10.95 -8.09 -6.69
C SER A 147 -9.85 -8.04 -5.62
N ASP A 148 -9.19 -6.89 -5.51
CA ASP A 148 -8.14 -6.69 -4.51
C ASP A 148 -8.70 -6.80 -3.09
N LEU A 149 -9.77 -6.07 -2.76
CA LEU A 149 -10.36 -6.08 -1.43
C LEU A 149 -10.79 -7.48 -1.01
N LEU A 150 -11.46 -8.25 -1.89
CA LEU A 150 -11.92 -9.61 -1.59
C LEU A 150 -10.77 -10.58 -1.34
N LYS A 151 -9.67 -10.48 -2.08
CA LYS A 151 -8.51 -11.36 -1.90
C LYS A 151 -7.70 -11.00 -0.67
N TRP A 152 -7.40 -9.73 -0.48
CA TRP A 152 -6.51 -9.29 0.58
C TRP A 152 -7.18 -9.31 1.96
N LYS A 153 -8.49 -9.09 2.06
CA LYS A 153 -9.20 -9.23 3.34
C LYS A 153 -9.12 -10.63 3.95
N GLU A 154 -8.91 -11.68 3.14
CA GLU A 154 -8.72 -13.04 3.64
C GLU A 154 -7.31 -13.29 4.20
N LEU A 155 -6.37 -12.38 3.94
CA LEU A 155 -4.97 -12.52 4.28
C LEU A 155 -4.54 -11.63 5.44
N ILE A 156 -5.44 -10.78 5.95
CA ILE A 156 -5.20 -9.99 7.15
C ILE A 156 -5.35 -10.86 8.41
N SER A 157 -4.56 -10.61 9.43
CA SER A 157 -4.71 -11.29 10.71
C SER A 157 -6.00 -10.85 11.44
N PRO A 158 -6.55 -11.65 12.36
CA PRO A 158 -7.78 -11.30 13.08
C PRO A 158 -7.71 -9.98 13.89
N ILE A 159 -6.51 -9.52 14.19
CA ILE A 159 -6.27 -8.25 14.90
C ILE A 159 -5.49 -7.26 14.02
N GLY A 160 -5.37 -7.54 12.73
CA GLY A 160 -4.66 -6.72 11.78
C GLY A 160 -5.45 -5.52 11.31
N LEU A 161 -4.76 -4.59 10.70
CA LEU A 161 -5.32 -3.37 10.11
C LEU A 161 -5.42 -3.53 8.59
N LEU A 162 -6.64 -3.62 8.07
CA LEU A 162 -6.89 -3.48 6.63
C LEU A 162 -7.21 -2.02 6.34
N CYS A 163 -6.45 -1.40 5.45
CA CYS A 163 -6.61 0.01 5.12
C CYS A 163 -6.30 0.29 3.65
N GLY A 164 -6.58 1.49 3.19
CA GLY A 164 -6.26 1.91 1.83
C GLY A 164 -6.49 3.40 1.64
N HIS A 165 -6.31 3.84 0.42
CA HIS A 165 -6.41 5.22 0.01
C HIS A 165 -7.65 5.46 -0.88
N ASP A 166 -7.82 6.68 -1.35
CA ASP A 166 -8.80 7.08 -2.37
C ASP A 166 -10.27 6.74 -2.09
N ARG A 167 -10.64 6.72 -0.80
CA ARG A 167 -12.00 6.42 -0.34
C ARG A 167 -13.12 7.25 -1.00
N HIS A 168 -12.81 8.39 -1.57
CA HIS A 168 -13.77 9.27 -2.26
C HIS A 168 -13.95 8.93 -3.75
N TRP A 169 -13.12 8.07 -4.32
CA TRP A 169 -13.32 7.58 -5.68
C TRP A 169 -14.58 6.71 -5.76
N PRO A 170 -15.44 6.91 -6.77
CA PRO A 170 -16.71 6.20 -6.88
C PRO A 170 -16.56 4.68 -6.78
N GLY A 171 -15.61 4.08 -7.51
CA GLY A 171 -15.37 2.65 -7.49
C GLY A 171 -14.93 2.13 -6.12
N VAL A 172 -14.08 2.87 -5.42
CA VAL A 172 -13.62 2.51 -4.07
C VAL A 172 -14.76 2.63 -3.05
N SER A 173 -15.47 3.78 -3.04
CA SER A 173 -16.55 4.04 -2.09
C SER A 173 -17.72 3.05 -2.22
N GLU A 174 -18.08 2.69 -3.45
CA GLU A 174 -19.15 1.71 -3.74
C GLU A 174 -18.79 0.33 -3.19
N VAL A 175 -17.58 -0.14 -3.51
CA VAL A 175 -17.13 -1.47 -3.07
C VAL A 175 -16.95 -1.54 -1.55
N LEU A 176 -16.43 -0.50 -0.91
CA LEU A 176 -16.33 -0.44 0.55
C LEU A 176 -17.71 -0.52 1.20
N ALA A 177 -18.69 0.24 0.70
CA ALA A 177 -20.06 0.21 1.25
C ALA A 177 -20.71 -1.16 1.13
N GLU A 178 -20.39 -1.92 0.09
CA GLU A 178 -20.96 -3.26 -0.15
C GLU A 178 -20.22 -4.36 0.62
N VAL A 179 -18.89 -4.38 0.53
CA VAL A 179 -18.05 -5.50 0.98
C VAL A 179 -17.55 -5.33 2.42
N LEU A 180 -17.37 -4.09 2.86
CA LEU A 180 -16.79 -3.75 4.16
C LEU A 180 -17.44 -2.49 4.74
N PRO A 181 -18.77 -2.51 5.04
CA PRO A 181 -19.55 -1.32 5.40
C PRO A 181 -19.10 -0.63 6.69
N ASP A 182 -18.42 -1.35 7.59
CA ASP A 182 -17.94 -0.80 8.86
C ASP A 182 -16.58 -0.10 8.77
N THR A 183 -16.12 0.25 7.56
CA THR A 183 -14.88 1.01 7.39
C THR A 183 -14.97 2.39 8.02
N GLN A 184 -13.89 2.78 8.65
CA GLN A 184 -13.70 4.08 9.29
C GLN A 184 -12.91 5.02 8.39
N LYS A 185 -12.99 6.33 8.71
CA LYS A 185 -12.25 7.38 8.01
C LYS A 185 -10.96 7.70 8.74
N GLY A 186 -9.83 7.57 8.05
CA GLY A 186 -8.55 8.11 8.45
C GLY A 186 -8.35 9.57 8.01
N PRO A 187 -7.13 10.11 8.12
CA PRO A 187 -6.80 11.42 7.58
C PRO A 187 -6.94 11.41 6.05
N GLY A 188 -7.26 12.58 5.48
CA GLY A 188 -7.34 12.78 4.04
C GLY A 188 -8.26 11.77 3.34
N SER A 189 -7.68 11.00 2.44
CA SER A 189 -8.35 9.99 1.60
C SER A 189 -8.29 8.57 2.17
N ILE A 190 -7.67 8.37 3.33
CA ILE A 190 -7.51 7.05 3.94
C ILE A 190 -8.84 6.51 4.45
N TRP A 191 -9.06 5.22 4.21
CA TRP A 191 -10.05 4.38 4.89
C TRP A 191 -9.34 3.26 5.66
N PHE A 192 -9.96 2.76 6.73
CA PHE A 192 -9.41 1.63 7.46
C PHE A 192 -10.51 0.80 8.14
N TYR A 193 -10.17 -0.44 8.42
CA TYR A 193 -10.97 -1.41 9.14
C TYR A 193 -10.07 -2.13 10.16
N ASP A 194 -10.39 -2.01 11.45
CA ASP A 194 -9.66 -2.58 12.59
C ASP A 194 -10.50 -3.60 13.39
N GLY A 195 -11.67 -3.92 12.90
CA GLY A 195 -12.53 -4.95 13.46
C GLY A 195 -12.21 -6.30 12.85
N GLY A 196 -11.63 -7.23 13.61
CA GLY A 196 -11.25 -8.55 13.12
C GLY A 196 -12.24 -9.15 12.13
N ILE A 197 -11.76 -9.56 10.96
CA ILE A 197 -12.57 -10.19 9.92
C ILE A 197 -12.93 -11.58 10.42
N GLN A 198 -14.23 -11.77 10.73
CA GLN A 198 -14.80 -13.07 11.11
C GLN A 198 -15.02 -13.95 9.88
#